data_1f45deecdc441e633f2dc876de40a189
#
_entry.id   1f45deecdc441e633f2dc876de40a189
#
_cell.length_a   1.000
_cell.length_b   1.000
_cell.length_c   1.000
_cell.angle_alpha   90.00
_cell.angle_beta   90.00
_cell.angle_gamma   90.00
#
_symmetry.space_group_name_H-M   'P 1'
#
loop_
_entity.id
_entity.type
_entity.pdbx_description
1 polymer ?
#
loop_
_entity_poly.entity_id
_entity_poly.type
_entity_poly.pdbx_seq_one_letter_code
_entity_poly.pdbx_strand_id
1 'polypeptide(L)'
;MRILELGARGFGTRVKELGHEVISIEWDLKGEHFEPDYYINILESSVEDILELTGWKPDIIWSSPHCTTYSMAGISHHRRKENGVSYPISEYAKFSDQANTKLIQLIKGINPRYYFIENPRGALRNQKFMQGLPRYTVTYCQYGDTRMKPTDIWTNHPD
;
A
#
# COMPACT_ATOMS: atom_id res chain seq x y z
N MET A 1 12.47 6.75 -14.77
CA MET A 1 12.61 5.91 -13.55
C MET A 1 11.75 4.67 -13.72
N ARG A 2 12.14 3.59 -13.08
CA ARG A 2 11.38 2.33 -13.01
C ARG A 2 10.60 2.31 -11.72
N ILE A 3 9.28 2.24 -11.83
CA ILE A 3 8.36 2.36 -10.71
C ILE A 3 7.50 1.10 -10.65
N LEU A 4 7.47 0.48 -9.48
CA LEU A 4 6.60 -0.64 -9.20
C LEU A 4 5.44 -0.16 -8.34
N GLU A 5 4.20 -0.34 -8.82
CA GLU A 5 2.99 -0.12 -8.05
C GLU A 5 2.53 -1.46 -7.46
N LEU A 6 2.61 -1.62 -6.16
CA LEU A 6 2.14 -2.78 -5.40
C LEU A 6 0.84 -2.44 -4.67
N GLY A 7 -0.25 -3.16 -4.97
CA GLY A 7 -1.60 -2.79 -4.53
C GLY A 7 -2.11 -1.65 -5.39
N ALA A 8 -2.32 -1.94 -6.66
CA ALA A 8 -2.59 -0.97 -7.71
C ALA A 8 -3.93 -0.25 -7.51
N ARG A 9 -3.90 1.09 -7.60
CA ARG A 9 -5.06 1.98 -7.46
C ARG A 9 -5.08 3.10 -8.49
N GLY A 10 -4.37 2.90 -9.61
CA GLY A 10 -4.33 3.86 -10.72
C GLY A 10 -3.27 4.97 -10.61
N PHE A 11 -2.41 4.94 -9.60
CA PHE A 11 -1.25 5.83 -9.52
C PHE A 11 -0.34 5.63 -10.74
N GLY A 12 -0.08 4.37 -11.10
CA GLY A 12 0.80 4.00 -12.21
C GLY A 12 0.37 4.60 -13.54
N THR A 13 -0.94 4.71 -13.82
CA THR A 13 -1.44 5.32 -15.06
C THR A 13 -0.95 6.75 -15.24
N ARG A 14 -1.07 7.57 -14.19
CA ARG A 14 -0.61 8.96 -14.22
C ARG A 14 0.90 9.08 -14.37
N VAL A 15 1.63 8.18 -13.76
CA VAL A 15 3.09 8.18 -13.80
C VAL A 15 3.62 7.70 -15.17
N LYS A 16 2.91 6.77 -15.83
CA LYS A 16 3.18 6.38 -17.23
C LYS A 16 3.03 7.58 -18.18
N GLU A 17 2.00 8.43 -18.00
CA GLU A 17 1.80 9.66 -18.79
C GLU A 17 2.96 10.65 -18.66
N LEU A 18 3.69 10.62 -17.53
CA LEU A 18 4.89 11.43 -17.30
C LEU A 18 6.19 10.83 -17.89
N GLY A 19 6.08 9.74 -18.65
CA GLY A 19 7.19 9.09 -19.32
C GLY A 19 8.04 8.15 -18.45
N HIS A 20 7.48 7.66 -17.33
CA HIS A 20 8.15 6.65 -16.50
C HIS A 20 7.76 5.23 -16.91
N GLU A 21 8.68 4.29 -16.71
CA GLU A 21 8.42 2.86 -16.86
C GLU A 21 7.74 2.36 -15.59
N VAL A 22 6.51 1.88 -15.71
CA VAL A 22 5.69 1.46 -14.56
C VAL A 22 5.11 0.09 -14.80
N ILE A 23 5.23 -0.78 -13.80
CA ILE A 23 4.50 -2.05 -13.70
C ILE A 23 3.61 -1.99 -12.46
N SER A 24 2.35 -2.37 -12.62
CA SER A 24 1.35 -2.41 -11.57
C SER A 24 0.96 -3.85 -11.24
N ILE A 25 0.96 -4.17 -9.96
CA ILE A 25 0.65 -5.50 -9.44
C ILE A 25 -0.46 -5.37 -8.39
N GLU A 26 -1.48 -6.23 -8.47
CA GLU A 26 -2.59 -6.29 -7.50
C GLU A 26 -2.74 -7.73 -6.99
N TRP A 27 -3.26 -7.88 -5.77
CA TRP A 27 -3.56 -9.16 -5.12
C TRP A 27 -5.00 -9.28 -4.62
N ASP A 28 -5.77 -8.19 -4.64
CA ASP A 28 -7.16 -8.22 -4.23
C ASP A 28 -8.08 -7.98 -5.43
N LEU A 29 -8.84 -9.00 -5.79
CA LEU A 29 -9.76 -8.99 -6.93
C LEU A 29 -11.01 -8.11 -6.73
N LYS A 30 -11.20 -7.52 -5.54
CA LYS A 30 -12.37 -6.69 -5.21
C LYS A 30 -12.24 -5.23 -5.64
N GLY A 31 -11.16 -4.84 -6.29
CA GLY A 31 -10.95 -3.48 -6.80
C GLY A 31 -11.55 -3.29 -8.18
N GLU A 32 -12.75 -2.74 -8.28
CA GLU A 32 -13.58 -2.73 -9.49
C GLU A 32 -13.18 -1.77 -10.64
N HIS A 33 -12.12 -0.97 -10.53
CA HIS A 33 -11.92 0.13 -11.50
C HIS A 33 -10.52 0.28 -12.10
N PHE A 34 -9.66 -0.67 -11.88
CA PHE A 34 -8.29 -0.60 -12.39
C PHE A 34 -7.78 -1.98 -12.79
N GLU A 35 -7.31 -2.11 -14.03
CA GLU A 35 -6.64 -3.33 -14.51
C GLU A 35 -5.13 -3.19 -14.28
N PRO A 36 -4.55 -3.95 -13.33
CA PRO A 36 -3.11 -3.99 -13.15
C PRO A 36 -2.45 -4.76 -14.30
N ASP A 37 -1.13 -4.57 -14.46
CA ASP A 37 -0.37 -5.36 -15.41
C ASP A 37 -0.31 -6.85 -14.99
N TYR A 38 -0.31 -7.13 -13.66
CA TYR A 38 -0.33 -8.50 -13.12
C TYR A 38 -1.19 -8.64 -11.87
N TYR A 39 -1.81 -9.83 -11.74
CA TYR A 39 -2.41 -10.32 -10.50
C TYR A 39 -1.52 -11.38 -9.86
N ILE A 40 -1.31 -11.32 -8.56
CA ILE A 40 -0.48 -12.28 -7.81
C ILE A 40 -1.18 -12.74 -6.52
N ASN A 41 -0.74 -13.88 -5.98
CA ASN A 41 -0.98 -14.19 -4.57
C ASN A 41 0.16 -13.59 -3.74
N ILE A 42 -0.07 -12.43 -3.14
CA ILE A 42 0.97 -11.72 -2.39
C ILE A 42 1.57 -12.56 -1.25
N LEU A 43 0.77 -13.43 -0.62
CA LEU A 43 1.23 -14.22 0.52
C LEU A 43 2.27 -15.28 0.12
N GLU A 44 2.19 -15.77 -1.12
CA GLU A 44 3.08 -16.79 -1.67
C GLU A 44 4.26 -16.22 -2.46
N SER A 45 4.16 -14.95 -2.89
CA SER A 45 5.18 -14.33 -3.74
C SER A 45 6.48 -14.03 -2.98
N SER A 46 7.60 -14.36 -3.58
CA SER A 46 8.94 -13.98 -3.12
C SER A 46 9.42 -12.66 -3.74
N VAL A 47 10.56 -12.16 -3.28
CA VAL A 47 11.24 -11.02 -3.91
C VAL A 47 11.66 -11.36 -5.33
N GLU A 48 12.16 -12.58 -5.52
CA GLU A 48 12.61 -13.11 -6.79
C GLU A 48 11.47 -13.16 -7.80
N ASP A 49 10.28 -13.62 -7.39
CA ASP A 49 9.08 -13.64 -8.25
C ASP A 49 8.69 -12.25 -8.73
N ILE A 50 8.72 -11.26 -7.82
CA ILE A 50 8.43 -9.87 -8.19
C ILE A 50 9.45 -9.31 -9.16
N LEU A 51 10.74 -9.56 -8.93
CA LEU A 51 11.82 -9.09 -9.81
C LEU A 51 11.78 -9.78 -11.18
N GLU A 52 11.39 -11.05 -11.23
CA GLU A 52 11.19 -11.77 -12.48
C GLU A 52 10.02 -11.20 -13.28
N LEU A 53 8.87 -10.97 -12.64
CA LEU A 53 7.70 -10.35 -13.27
C LEU A 53 8.01 -8.96 -13.84
N THR A 54 8.79 -8.16 -13.12
CA THR A 54 9.14 -6.81 -13.57
C THR A 54 10.27 -6.80 -14.62
N GLY A 55 11.13 -7.82 -14.61
CA GLY A 55 12.34 -7.88 -15.44
C GLY A 55 13.43 -6.86 -15.04
N TRP A 56 13.21 -6.10 -13.96
CA TRP A 56 14.14 -5.10 -13.46
C TRP A 56 13.91 -4.79 -11.96
N LYS A 57 14.93 -4.23 -11.31
CA LYS A 57 14.80 -3.71 -9.96
C LYS A 57 14.17 -2.31 -10.01
N PRO A 58 13.09 -2.04 -9.23
CA PRO A 58 12.47 -0.72 -9.20
C PRO A 58 13.36 0.32 -8.49
N ASP A 59 13.35 1.55 -9.02
CA ASP A 59 13.89 2.72 -8.32
C ASP A 59 12.97 3.15 -7.19
N ILE A 60 11.64 3.07 -7.46
CA ILE A 60 10.58 3.47 -6.53
C ILE A 60 9.55 2.36 -6.44
N ILE A 61 9.08 2.11 -5.22
CA ILE A 61 7.86 1.33 -4.97
C ILE A 61 6.79 2.28 -4.43
N TRP A 62 5.65 2.35 -5.12
CA TRP A 62 4.43 2.95 -4.63
C TRP A 62 3.46 1.85 -4.22
N SER A 63 2.79 2.01 -3.08
CA SER A 63 1.76 1.07 -2.64
C SER A 63 0.59 1.80 -2.02
N SER A 64 -0.62 1.42 -2.42
CA SER A 64 -1.88 1.91 -1.85
C SER A 64 -2.73 0.71 -1.41
N PRO A 65 -2.34 -0.01 -0.34
CA PRO A 65 -3.04 -1.20 0.09
C PRO A 65 -4.48 -0.86 0.53
N HIS A 66 -5.37 -1.87 0.50
CA HIS A 66 -6.77 -1.70 0.82
C HIS A 66 -6.99 -1.04 2.18
N CYS A 67 -7.73 0.06 2.18
CA CYS A 67 -8.02 0.84 3.39
C CYS A 67 -9.28 0.37 4.14
N THR A 68 -10.12 -0.47 3.53
CA THR A 68 -11.46 -0.83 4.02
C THR A 68 -11.44 -1.29 5.47
N THR A 69 -10.51 -2.17 5.83
CA THR A 69 -10.46 -2.75 7.18
C THR A 69 -9.79 -1.84 8.22
N TYR A 70 -9.18 -0.74 7.80
CA TYR A 70 -8.46 0.22 8.65
C TYR A 70 -9.16 1.59 8.73
N SER A 71 -10.07 1.88 7.80
CA SER A 71 -10.76 3.16 7.73
C SER A 71 -11.76 3.32 8.87
N MET A 72 -12.01 4.55 9.30
CA MET A 72 -12.99 4.85 10.35
C MET A 72 -14.40 4.38 9.97
N ALA A 73 -14.74 4.37 8.69
CA ALA A 73 -16.06 3.94 8.20
C ALA A 73 -16.27 2.42 8.29
N GLY A 74 -15.22 1.62 8.09
CA GLY A 74 -15.32 0.15 8.04
C GLY A 74 -14.83 -0.57 9.29
N ILE A 75 -14.12 0.15 10.18
CA ILE A 75 -13.37 -0.47 11.28
C ILE A 75 -14.24 -1.33 12.22
N SER A 76 -15.47 -0.90 12.54
CA SER A 76 -16.37 -1.61 13.45
C SER A 76 -16.80 -2.99 12.93
N HIS A 77 -16.85 -3.17 11.61
CA HIS A 77 -17.20 -4.44 10.97
C HIS A 77 -16.02 -5.41 10.88
N HIS A 78 -14.81 -4.87 10.93
CA HIS A 78 -13.60 -5.64 10.63
C HIS A 78 -12.68 -5.80 11.82
N ARG A 79 -12.74 -4.89 12.80
CA ARG A 79 -11.78 -4.86 13.91
C ARG A 79 -12.44 -4.57 15.24
N ARG A 80 -11.86 -5.10 16.31
CA ARG A 80 -12.17 -4.78 17.69
C ARG A 80 -10.99 -4.08 18.34
N LYS A 81 -11.27 -3.04 19.11
CA LYS A 81 -10.25 -2.33 19.88
C LYS A 81 -10.27 -2.81 21.33
N GLU A 82 -9.15 -3.35 21.80
CA GLU A 82 -8.96 -3.77 23.19
C GLU A 82 -7.61 -3.21 23.70
N ASN A 83 -7.60 -2.57 24.84
CA ASN A 83 -6.40 -1.98 25.46
C ASN A 83 -5.58 -1.10 24.50
N GLY A 84 -6.24 -0.33 23.65
CA GLY A 84 -5.58 0.54 22.66
C GLY A 84 -5.13 -0.14 21.37
N VAL A 85 -5.16 -1.46 21.31
CA VAL A 85 -4.77 -2.26 20.14
C VAL A 85 -6.00 -2.61 19.30
N SER A 86 -5.86 -2.55 17.98
CA SER A 86 -6.92 -2.88 17.03
C SER A 86 -6.68 -4.27 16.44
N TYR A 87 -7.51 -5.24 16.84
CA TYR A 87 -7.42 -6.64 16.41
C TYR A 87 -8.35 -6.93 15.24
N PRO A 88 -7.91 -7.71 14.23
CA PRO A 88 -8.78 -8.16 13.15
C PRO A 88 -9.79 -9.19 13.64
N ILE A 89 -11.08 -8.99 13.32
CA ILE A 89 -12.15 -9.93 13.66
C ILE A 89 -12.79 -10.59 12.43
N SER A 90 -12.70 -9.95 11.26
CA SER A 90 -13.16 -10.56 10.00
C SER A 90 -12.00 -11.26 9.27
N GLU A 91 -12.32 -12.27 8.46
CA GLU A 91 -11.33 -12.96 7.62
C GLU A 91 -10.64 -11.98 6.67
N TYR A 92 -11.38 -11.00 6.13
CA TYR A 92 -10.81 -9.97 5.28
C TYR A 92 -9.81 -9.07 6.02
N ALA A 93 -10.05 -8.75 7.28
CA ALA A 93 -9.08 -7.98 8.08
C ALA A 93 -7.84 -8.80 8.44
N LYS A 94 -8.00 -10.10 8.71
CA LYS A 94 -6.86 -11.02 8.94
C LYS A 94 -5.99 -11.12 7.70
N PHE A 95 -6.62 -11.32 6.53
CA PHE A 95 -5.91 -11.32 5.24
C PHE A 95 -5.21 -9.98 4.99
N SER A 96 -5.88 -8.84 5.25
CA SER A 96 -5.29 -7.52 5.07
C SER A 96 -4.03 -7.31 5.92
N ASP A 97 -4.03 -7.80 7.17
CA ASP A 97 -2.86 -7.72 8.06
C ASP A 97 -1.71 -8.60 7.55
N GLN A 98 -2.01 -9.80 7.07
CA GLN A 98 -1.01 -10.70 6.47
C GLN A 98 -0.43 -10.12 5.18
N ALA A 99 -1.29 -9.62 4.28
CA ALA A 99 -0.89 -9.02 3.02
C ALA A 99 -0.01 -7.78 3.24
N ASN A 100 -0.38 -6.90 4.18
CA ASN A 100 0.43 -5.71 4.50
C ASN A 100 1.76 -6.07 5.16
N THR A 101 1.79 -7.10 6.02
CA THR A 101 3.03 -7.60 6.59
C THR A 101 3.96 -8.11 5.49
N LYS A 102 3.42 -8.88 4.55
CA LYS A 102 4.16 -9.41 3.40
C LYS A 102 4.63 -8.30 2.46
N LEU A 103 3.77 -7.30 2.19
CA LEU A 103 4.13 -6.12 1.42
C LEU A 103 5.39 -5.43 1.97
N ILE A 104 5.44 -5.21 3.29
CA ILE A 104 6.59 -4.58 3.93
C ILE A 104 7.84 -5.46 3.81
N GLN A 105 7.70 -6.78 3.92
CA GLN A 105 8.81 -7.71 3.72
C GLN A 105 9.33 -7.65 2.26
N LEU A 106 8.43 -7.62 1.27
CA LEU A 106 8.80 -7.47 -0.13
C LEU A 106 9.51 -6.15 -0.39
N ILE A 107 8.98 -5.02 0.12
CA ILE A 107 9.62 -3.71 -0.02
C ILE A 107 11.04 -3.73 0.57
N LYS A 108 11.20 -4.28 1.77
CA LYS A 108 12.51 -4.40 2.43
C LYS A 108 13.48 -5.30 1.66
N GLY A 109 12.99 -6.42 1.13
CA GLY A 109 13.81 -7.37 0.38
C GLY A 109 14.23 -6.82 -0.99
N ILE A 110 13.35 -6.16 -1.72
CA ILE A 110 13.64 -5.49 -3.00
C ILE A 110 14.62 -4.34 -2.77
N ASN A 111 14.48 -3.64 -1.64
CA ASN A 111 15.32 -2.52 -1.25
C ASN A 111 15.42 -1.45 -2.37
N PRO A 112 14.28 -0.80 -2.73
CA PRO A 112 14.26 0.27 -3.72
C PRO A 112 14.98 1.51 -3.18
N ARG A 113 15.32 2.47 -4.06
CA ARG A 113 15.84 3.77 -3.63
C ARG A 113 14.84 4.49 -2.72
N TYR A 114 13.56 4.51 -3.13
CA TYR A 114 12.47 5.07 -2.34
C TYR A 114 11.25 4.15 -2.34
N TYR A 115 10.51 4.17 -1.25
CA TYR A 115 9.18 3.58 -1.20
C TYR A 115 8.18 4.58 -0.62
N PHE A 116 6.92 4.42 -1.01
CA PHE A 116 5.78 5.17 -0.49
C PHE A 116 4.63 4.19 -0.26
N ILE A 117 4.11 4.15 0.96
CA ILE A 117 2.90 3.38 1.30
C ILE A 117 1.84 4.39 1.68
N GLU A 118 0.78 4.51 0.87
CA GLU A 118 -0.31 5.44 1.09
C GLU A 118 -1.50 4.73 1.75
N ASN A 119 -2.11 5.34 2.74
CA ASN A 119 -3.40 4.90 3.25
C ASN A 119 -4.12 6.07 3.94
N PRO A 120 -5.45 6.18 3.81
CA PRO A 120 -6.20 7.16 4.58
C PRO A 120 -5.91 7.02 6.08
N ARG A 121 -5.83 8.15 6.76
CA ARG A 121 -5.58 8.19 8.21
C ARG A 121 -6.60 7.31 8.95
N GLY A 122 -6.11 6.25 9.58
CA GLY A 122 -6.95 5.25 10.24
C GLY A 122 -6.16 4.28 11.11
N ALA A 123 -6.68 3.07 11.30
CA ALA A 123 -6.12 2.07 12.19
C ALA A 123 -4.81 1.43 11.68
N LEU A 124 -4.47 1.58 10.40
CA LEU A 124 -3.23 1.04 9.85
C LEU A 124 -1.99 1.57 10.59
N ARG A 125 -1.99 2.87 10.94
CA ARG A 125 -0.90 3.50 11.68
C ARG A 125 -0.59 2.89 13.05
N ASN A 126 -1.57 2.19 13.63
CA ASN A 126 -1.47 1.58 14.95
C ASN A 126 -1.10 0.09 14.88
N GLN A 127 -0.97 -0.47 13.67
CA GLN A 127 -0.61 -1.88 13.52
C GLN A 127 0.86 -2.09 13.85
N LYS A 128 1.16 -3.22 14.51
CA LYS A 128 2.52 -3.54 14.97
C LYS A 128 3.52 -3.60 13.82
N PHE A 129 3.11 -4.13 12.66
CA PHE A 129 3.97 -4.26 11.49
C PHE A 129 4.31 -2.94 10.81
N MET A 130 3.57 -1.85 11.11
CA MET A 130 3.85 -0.48 10.63
C MET A 130 4.77 0.32 11.56
N GLN A 131 5.02 -0.17 12.78
CA GLN A 131 5.85 0.56 13.73
C GLN A 131 7.31 0.63 13.27
N GLY A 132 7.94 1.77 13.54
CA GLY A 132 9.34 2.02 13.13
C GLY A 132 9.51 2.47 11.66
N LEU A 133 8.45 2.47 10.85
CA LEU A 133 8.50 3.08 9.53
C LEU A 133 8.26 4.60 9.64
N PRO A 134 9.13 5.45 9.04
CA PRO A 134 8.91 6.89 9.00
C PRO A 134 7.56 7.20 8.34
N ARG A 135 6.79 8.12 8.92
CA ARG A 135 5.44 8.44 8.45
C ARG A 135 5.19 9.94 8.49
N TYR A 136 4.57 10.43 7.43
CA TYR A 136 4.05 11.78 7.30
C TYR A 136 2.53 11.74 7.11
N THR A 137 1.83 12.82 7.47
CA THR A 137 0.40 12.96 7.19
C THR A 137 0.19 14.18 6.32
N VAL A 138 -0.40 13.97 5.17
CA VAL A 138 -0.80 15.03 4.23
C VAL A 138 -2.31 15.12 4.16
N THR A 139 -2.84 16.21 3.65
CA THR A 139 -4.28 16.39 3.44
C THR A 139 -4.52 16.81 2.00
N TYR A 140 -5.44 16.13 1.31
CA TYR A 140 -5.67 16.31 -0.12
C TYR A 140 -6.01 17.74 -0.52
N CYS A 141 -6.71 18.49 0.35
CA CYS A 141 -7.03 19.90 0.07
C CYS A 141 -5.78 20.79 -0.05
N GLN A 142 -4.64 20.38 0.48
CA GLN A 142 -3.36 21.09 0.30
C GLN A 142 -2.79 20.92 -1.12
N TYR A 143 -3.33 19.99 -1.89
CA TYR A 143 -2.90 19.65 -3.25
C TYR A 143 -3.99 19.86 -4.31
N GLY A 144 -4.98 20.75 -4.00
CA GLY A 144 -6.01 21.16 -4.97
C GLY A 144 -7.29 20.31 -4.96
N ASP A 145 -7.42 19.30 -4.09
CA ASP A 145 -8.69 18.58 -3.89
C ASP A 145 -9.63 19.41 -3.01
N THR A 146 -10.93 19.34 -3.25
CA THR A 146 -11.95 19.99 -2.41
C THR A 146 -12.20 19.26 -1.09
N ARG A 147 -11.78 17.99 -0.99
CA ARG A 147 -11.99 17.14 0.18
C ARG A 147 -10.85 17.26 1.18
N MET A 148 -11.19 17.46 2.45
CA MET A 148 -10.26 17.29 3.55
C MET A 148 -10.12 15.80 3.85
N LYS A 149 -9.18 15.11 3.17
CA LYS A 149 -8.87 13.69 3.38
C LYS A 149 -7.46 13.53 3.95
N PRO A 150 -7.31 13.48 5.28
CA PRO A 150 -6.02 13.18 5.89
C PRO A 150 -5.54 11.80 5.47
N THR A 151 -4.32 11.73 4.98
CA THR A 151 -3.72 10.53 4.43
C THR A 151 -2.34 10.35 5.00
N ASP A 152 -2.03 9.15 5.43
CA ASP A 152 -0.70 8.77 5.91
C ASP A 152 0.14 8.25 4.75
N ILE A 153 1.38 8.67 4.71
CA ILE A 153 2.40 8.19 3.79
C ILE A 153 3.60 7.71 4.61
N TRP A 154 3.88 6.42 4.52
CA TRP A 154 5.12 5.85 5.07
C TRP A 154 6.15 5.80 3.97
N THR A 155 7.33 6.36 4.24
CA THR A 155 8.38 6.49 3.22
C THR A 155 9.75 6.61 3.86
N ASN A 156 10.78 6.17 3.14
CA ASN A 156 12.18 6.45 3.45
C ASN A 156 12.71 7.70 2.70
N HIS A 157 11.84 8.42 1.99
CA HIS A 157 12.23 9.70 1.38
C HIS A 157 12.48 10.73 2.48
N PRO A 158 13.57 11.50 2.41
CA PRO A 158 13.96 12.41 3.50
C PRO A 158 13.07 13.65 3.66
N ASP A 159 12.29 14.05 2.60
CA ASP A 159 11.50 15.29 2.56
C ASP A 159 10.04 15.02 2.15
#